data_cf0a9f1b78975b71d2f097403513d2de
#
_entry.id   cf0a9f1b78975b71d2f097403513d2de
#
_cell.length_a   1.000
_cell.length_b   1.000
_cell.length_c   1.000
_cell.angle_alpha   90.00
_cell.angle_beta   90.00
_cell.angle_gamma   90.00
#
_symmetry.space_group_name_H-M   'P 1'
#
loop_
_entity.id
_entity.type
_entity.pdbx_description
1 polymer ?
#
loop_
_entity_poly.entity_id
_entity_poly.type
_entity_poly.pdbx_seq_one_letter_code
_entity_poly.pdbx_strand_id
1 'polypeptide(L)'
;MLDFKTYRDKVLGCWWGKTAGGTLGAPFECFRGVTELSGYTQEDPSGIPNDDLDLQLMILRACEKYGARVDAHILAEYWLTYLSASMSEYGAAKNNLRACLPPPISGDYRNPNRHSCGSYIRSELWACLCPGDPALA
;
A
#
# COMPACT_ATOMS: atom_id res chain seq x y z
N MET A 1 -1.54 21.23 -18.70
CA MET A 1 -0.41 20.34 -18.33
C MET A 1 0.01 20.68 -16.90
N LEU A 2 0.18 19.71 -16.04
CA LEU A 2 0.62 19.95 -14.66
C LEU A 2 2.12 20.29 -14.67
N ASP A 3 2.53 21.41 -14.09
CA ASP A 3 3.95 21.72 -13.97
C ASP A 3 4.62 20.89 -12.87
N PHE A 4 5.94 20.70 -12.98
CA PHE A 4 6.70 19.82 -12.08
C PHE A 4 6.64 20.26 -10.62
N LYS A 5 6.62 21.55 -10.34
CA LYS A 5 6.57 22.07 -8.96
C LYS A 5 5.24 21.71 -8.31
N THR A 6 4.14 21.93 -9.00
CA THR A 6 2.80 21.56 -8.55
C THR A 6 2.64 20.05 -8.40
N TYR A 7 3.18 19.27 -9.35
CA TYR A 7 3.17 17.81 -9.25
C TYR A 7 3.92 17.33 -8.00
N ARG A 8 5.13 17.79 -7.81
CA ARG A 8 5.95 17.43 -6.63
C ARG A 8 5.25 17.79 -5.31
N ASP A 9 4.65 18.96 -5.23
CA ASP A 9 3.93 19.42 -4.05
C ASP A 9 2.73 18.50 -3.74
N LYS A 10 1.97 18.12 -4.75
CA LYS A 10 0.84 17.17 -4.59
C LYS A 10 1.29 15.79 -4.15
N VAL A 11 2.37 15.25 -4.73
CA VAL A 11 2.93 13.97 -4.31
C VAL A 11 3.41 14.02 -2.86
N LEU A 12 4.13 15.07 -2.48
CA LEU A 12 4.55 15.26 -1.08
C LEU A 12 3.34 15.36 -0.15
N GLY A 13 2.33 16.15 -0.53
CA GLY A 13 1.10 16.28 0.25
C GLY A 13 0.38 14.92 0.43
N CYS A 14 0.32 14.09 -0.61
CA CYS A 14 -0.25 12.74 -0.55
C CYS A 14 0.49 11.87 0.48
N TRP A 15 1.82 11.80 0.41
CA TRP A 15 2.62 10.98 1.31
C TRP A 15 2.62 11.49 2.75
N TRP A 16 2.70 12.80 2.95
CA TRP A 16 2.57 13.42 4.28
C TRP A 16 1.20 13.18 4.89
N GLY A 17 0.13 13.35 4.10
CA GLY A 17 -1.23 13.11 4.56
C GLY A 17 -1.45 11.65 4.96
N LYS A 18 -0.93 10.71 4.17
CA LYS A 18 -1.01 9.28 4.46
C LYS A 18 -0.22 8.91 5.71
N THR A 19 0.99 9.43 5.86
CA THR A 19 1.80 9.22 7.07
C THR A 19 1.09 9.74 8.31
N ALA A 20 0.62 10.98 8.26
CA ALA A 20 -0.08 11.60 9.37
C ALA A 20 -1.37 10.85 9.74
N GLY A 21 -2.17 10.49 8.72
CA GLY A 21 -3.41 9.74 8.91
C GLY A 21 -3.19 8.35 9.49
N GLY A 22 -2.22 7.61 8.97
CA GLY A 22 -1.87 6.27 9.47
C GLY A 22 -1.37 6.33 10.92
N THR A 23 -0.50 7.28 11.24
CA THR A 23 -0.02 7.48 12.61
C THR A 23 -1.15 7.87 13.57
N LEU A 24 -2.05 8.75 13.15
CA LEU A 24 -3.19 9.16 13.97
C LEU A 24 -4.18 8.02 14.16
N GLY A 25 -4.42 7.22 13.13
CA GLY A 25 -5.40 6.14 13.12
C GLY A 25 -4.94 4.85 13.78
N ALA A 26 -3.64 4.55 13.80
CA ALA A 26 -3.10 3.28 14.28
C ALA A 26 -3.60 2.83 15.66
N PRO A 27 -3.76 3.68 16.69
CA PRO A 27 -4.29 3.27 17.99
C PRO A 27 -5.77 2.89 17.97
N PHE A 28 -6.48 3.26 16.91
CA PHE A 28 -7.93 3.06 16.77
C PHE A 28 -8.26 1.99 15.73
N GLU A 29 -7.27 1.29 15.22
CA GLU A 29 -7.50 0.21 14.28
C GLU A 29 -8.42 -0.86 14.89
N CYS A 30 -9.40 -1.31 14.10
CA CYS A 30 -10.48 -2.21 14.55
C CYS A 30 -11.43 -1.62 15.60
N PHE A 31 -11.26 -0.39 16.05
CA PHE A 31 -12.19 0.25 16.96
C PHE A 31 -13.50 0.60 16.23
N ARG A 32 -14.62 0.30 16.88
CA ARG A 32 -15.96 0.61 16.36
C ARG A 32 -16.64 1.60 17.30
N GLY A 33 -16.58 2.87 16.96
CA GLY A 33 -17.17 3.94 17.76
C GLY A 33 -16.84 5.31 17.19
N VAL A 34 -17.38 6.34 17.83
CA VAL A 34 -17.02 7.74 17.52
C VAL A 34 -15.90 8.13 18.47
N THR A 35 -14.86 8.75 17.93
CA THR A 35 -13.71 9.25 18.68
C THR A 35 -13.52 10.72 18.38
N GLU A 36 -13.41 11.54 19.40
CA GLU A 36 -13.02 12.95 19.29
C GLU A 36 -11.51 13.04 19.50
N LEU A 37 -10.77 13.40 18.45
CA LEU A 37 -9.33 13.51 18.49
C LEU A 37 -8.90 14.96 18.29
N SER A 38 -8.09 15.47 19.20
CA SER A 38 -7.46 16.79 19.08
C SER A 38 -6.01 16.73 18.59
N GLY A 39 -5.46 15.54 18.41
CA GLY A 39 -4.08 15.30 17.96
C GLY A 39 -3.66 13.84 18.12
N TYR A 40 -2.36 13.60 17.97
CA TYR A 40 -1.78 12.28 18.19
C TYR A 40 -1.91 11.85 19.65
N THR A 41 -2.24 10.58 19.84
CA THR A 41 -2.41 9.99 21.18
C THR A 41 -1.17 9.21 21.66
N GLN A 42 -0.22 8.98 20.77
CA GLN A 42 1.06 8.34 21.08
C GLN A 42 2.08 9.38 21.53
N GLU A 43 2.88 9.05 22.54
CA GLU A 43 3.99 9.91 23.01
C GLU A 43 5.11 9.98 21.97
N ASP A 44 5.43 8.84 21.34
CA ASP A 44 6.41 8.75 20.24
C ASP A 44 5.82 7.94 19.07
N PRO A 45 5.31 8.59 18.03
CA PRO A 45 4.78 7.92 16.86
C PRO A 45 5.87 7.46 15.86
N SER A 46 7.14 7.72 16.10
CA SER A 46 8.22 7.55 15.12
C SER A 46 8.55 6.09 14.78
N GLY A 47 8.17 5.15 15.59
CA GLY A 47 8.47 3.72 15.40
C GLY A 47 7.26 2.86 15.05
N ILE A 48 6.12 3.46 14.74
CA ILE A 48 4.90 2.70 14.47
C ILE A 48 4.98 2.10 13.06
N PRO A 49 4.89 0.76 12.90
CA PRO A 49 4.78 0.13 11.60
C PRO A 49 3.56 0.66 10.85
N ASN A 50 3.72 0.91 9.56
CA ASN A 50 2.65 1.43 8.72
C ASN A 50 2.68 0.71 7.37
N ASP A 51 1.88 -0.34 7.25
CA ASP A 51 1.78 -1.14 6.02
C ASP A 51 1.20 -0.34 4.84
N ASP A 52 0.44 0.70 5.10
CA ASP A 52 -0.01 1.65 4.09
C ASP A 52 1.15 2.30 3.34
N LEU A 53 2.26 2.55 4.01
CA LEU A 53 3.47 3.11 3.41
C LEU A 53 4.42 2.03 2.90
N ASP A 54 4.66 0.99 3.69
CA ASP A 54 5.63 -0.06 3.39
C ASP A 54 5.31 -0.79 2.09
N LEU A 55 4.03 -1.10 1.86
CA LEU A 55 3.58 -1.75 0.63
C LEU A 55 3.76 -0.85 -0.59
N GLN A 56 3.52 0.44 -0.47
CA GLN A 56 3.76 1.37 -1.57
C GLN A 56 5.25 1.56 -1.86
N LEU A 57 6.10 1.61 -0.83
CA LEU A 57 7.55 1.66 -1.01
C LEU A 57 8.08 0.42 -1.73
N MET A 58 7.53 -0.76 -1.42
CA MET A 58 7.86 -2.00 -2.12
C MET A 58 7.49 -1.92 -3.61
N ILE A 59 6.30 -1.42 -3.94
CA ILE A 59 5.85 -1.23 -5.32
C ILE A 59 6.71 -0.17 -6.02
N LEU A 60 6.97 0.96 -5.36
CA LEU A 60 7.84 2.02 -5.90
C LEU A 60 9.23 1.47 -6.26
N ARG A 61 9.77 0.60 -5.43
CA ARG A 61 11.06 -0.06 -5.68
C ARG A 61 11.02 -0.94 -6.94
N ALA A 62 9.91 -1.63 -7.18
CA ALA A 62 9.72 -2.38 -8.42
C ALA A 62 9.64 -1.43 -9.62
N CYS A 63 8.90 -0.32 -9.50
CA CYS A 63 8.79 0.69 -10.54
C CYS A 63 10.13 1.36 -10.87
N GLU A 64 10.96 1.65 -9.87
CA GLU A 64 12.31 2.18 -10.08
C GLU A 64 13.20 1.24 -10.90
N LYS A 65 13.09 -0.06 -10.65
CA LYS A 65 13.93 -1.07 -11.31
C LYS A 65 13.43 -1.46 -12.69
N TYR A 66 12.13 -1.60 -12.87
CA TYR A 66 11.54 -2.17 -14.08
C TYR A 66 10.82 -1.13 -14.96
N GLY A 67 10.55 0.07 -14.43
CA GLY A 67 9.83 1.13 -15.14
C GLY A 67 8.43 0.67 -15.56
N ALA A 68 8.02 1.01 -16.76
CA ALA A 68 6.73 0.63 -17.34
C ALA A 68 6.53 -0.88 -17.58
N ARG A 69 7.53 -1.71 -17.29
CA ARG A 69 7.43 -3.17 -17.40
C ARG A 69 6.94 -3.85 -16.14
N VAL A 70 6.64 -3.08 -15.09
CA VAL A 70 6.07 -3.63 -13.85
C VAL A 70 4.74 -4.30 -14.17
N ASP A 71 4.61 -5.54 -13.75
CA ASP A 71 3.40 -6.34 -13.87
C ASP A 71 3.12 -7.13 -12.58
N ALA A 72 2.03 -7.87 -12.57
CA ALA A 72 1.63 -8.66 -11.42
C ALA A 72 2.65 -9.75 -11.03
N HIS A 73 3.42 -10.28 -11.99
CA HIS A 73 4.44 -11.30 -11.71
C HIS A 73 5.65 -10.68 -11.02
N ILE A 74 6.13 -9.53 -11.50
CA ILE A 74 7.20 -8.76 -10.86
C ILE A 74 6.79 -8.38 -9.43
N LEU A 75 5.57 -7.89 -9.25
CA LEU A 75 5.07 -7.55 -7.91
C LEU A 75 4.95 -8.78 -7.01
N ALA A 76 4.62 -9.94 -7.54
CA ALA A 76 4.60 -11.20 -6.78
C ALA A 76 5.99 -11.60 -6.27
N GLU A 77 7.05 -11.39 -7.07
CA GLU A 77 8.45 -11.61 -6.63
C GLU A 77 8.82 -10.66 -5.48
N TYR A 78 8.44 -9.40 -5.59
CA TYR A 78 8.64 -8.40 -4.53
C TYR A 78 7.85 -8.75 -3.28
N TRP A 79 6.62 -9.23 -3.44
CA TRP A 79 5.79 -9.71 -2.34
C TRP A 79 6.44 -10.85 -1.57
N LEU A 80 7.00 -11.83 -2.28
CA LEU A 80 7.72 -12.94 -1.67
C LEU A 80 9.00 -12.50 -0.97
N THR A 81 9.69 -11.51 -1.53
CA THR A 81 11.00 -11.07 -1.09
C THR A 81 10.94 -10.12 0.11
N TYR A 82 10.06 -9.14 0.06
CA TYR A 82 10.07 -8.01 0.99
C TYR A 82 8.94 -8.04 2.02
N LEU A 83 7.83 -8.69 1.73
CA LEU A 83 6.73 -8.75 2.67
C LEU A 83 6.99 -9.80 3.74
N SER A 84 7.23 -9.36 4.98
CA SER A 84 7.41 -10.26 6.12
C SER A 84 6.07 -10.79 6.67
N ALA A 85 5.01 -9.98 6.60
CA ALA A 85 3.70 -10.32 7.14
C ALA A 85 3.13 -11.61 6.56
N SER A 86 2.56 -12.43 7.44
CA SER A 86 1.90 -13.69 7.09
C SER A 86 0.44 -13.70 7.55
N MET A 87 -0.11 -12.53 7.86
CA MET A 87 -1.48 -12.37 8.34
C MET A 87 -2.40 -11.86 7.22
N SER A 88 -3.70 -12.03 7.45
CA SER A 88 -4.76 -11.50 6.59
C SER A 88 -4.61 -11.91 5.11
N GLU A 89 -5.05 -11.07 4.21
CA GLU A 89 -4.93 -11.24 2.76
C GLU A 89 -3.46 -11.33 2.30
N TYR A 90 -2.53 -10.67 2.99
CA TYR A 90 -1.11 -10.70 2.65
C TYR A 90 -0.52 -12.09 2.77
N GLY A 91 -0.81 -12.76 3.88
CA GLY A 91 -0.35 -14.12 4.15
C GLY A 91 -1.00 -15.13 3.23
N ALA A 92 -2.29 -15.01 2.95
CA ALA A 92 -2.98 -15.88 2.01
C ALA A 92 -2.36 -15.80 0.61
N ALA A 93 -2.16 -14.60 0.08
CA ALA A 93 -1.52 -14.40 -1.21
C ALA A 93 -0.09 -14.94 -1.23
N LYS A 94 0.69 -14.69 -0.18
CA LYS A 94 2.08 -15.16 -0.06
C LYS A 94 2.19 -16.69 -0.02
N ASN A 95 1.29 -17.34 0.71
CA ASN A 95 1.24 -18.80 0.78
C ASN A 95 0.86 -19.42 -0.57
N ASN A 96 -0.08 -18.80 -1.27
CA ASN A 96 -0.48 -19.22 -2.61
C ASN A 96 0.68 -19.08 -3.62
N LEU A 97 1.42 -17.96 -3.57
CA LEU A 97 2.62 -17.77 -4.39
C LEU A 97 3.69 -18.82 -4.10
N ARG A 98 3.92 -19.16 -2.82
CA ARG A 98 4.85 -20.23 -2.41
C ARG A 98 4.39 -21.62 -2.89
N ALA A 99 3.09 -21.80 -3.02
CA ALA A 99 2.50 -23.00 -3.61
C ALA A 99 2.46 -22.96 -5.16
N CYS A 100 3.22 -22.03 -5.77
CA CYS A 100 3.30 -21.86 -7.23
C CYS A 100 1.98 -21.47 -7.90
N LEU A 101 1.07 -20.83 -7.18
CA LEU A 101 -0.12 -20.23 -7.77
C LEU A 101 0.19 -18.78 -8.19
N PRO A 102 0.26 -18.47 -9.49
CA PRO A 102 0.63 -17.14 -9.94
C PRO A 102 -0.52 -16.13 -9.77
N PRO A 103 -0.24 -14.81 -9.88
CA PRO A 103 -1.30 -13.82 -10.03
C PRO A 103 -2.14 -14.07 -11.28
N PRO A 104 -3.44 -13.78 -11.27
CA PRO A 104 -4.22 -13.22 -10.16
C PRO A 104 -4.72 -14.27 -9.15
N ILE A 105 -4.54 -15.56 -9.44
CA ILE A 105 -5.06 -16.68 -8.63
C ILE A 105 -4.52 -16.63 -7.20
N SER A 106 -3.26 -16.22 -7.02
CA SER A 106 -2.64 -16.11 -5.70
C SER A 106 -3.40 -15.18 -4.75
N GLY A 107 -4.01 -14.13 -5.25
CA GLY A 107 -4.80 -13.20 -4.44
C GLY A 107 -6.20 -13.69 -4.09
N ASP A 108 -6.76 -14.60 -4.89
CA ASP A 108 -8.14 -15.06 -4.76
C ASP A 108 -8.26 -16.44 -4.10
N TYR A 109 -7.44 -17.40 -4.49
CA TYR A 109 -7.60 -18.79 -4.09
C TYR A 109 -7.52 -18.99 -2.58
N ARG A 110 -8.60 -19.50 -1.98
CA ARG A 110 -8.72 -19.75 -0.54
C ARG A 110 -8.34 -18.54 0.34
N ASN A 111 -8.53 -17.33 -0.18
CA ASN A 111 -8.27 -16.10 0.56
C ASN A 111 -9.60 -15.56 1.13
N PRO A 112 -9.86 -15.70 2.43
CA PRO A 112 -11.10 -15.20 3.04
C PRO A 112 -11.23 -13.68 2.98
N ASN A 113 -10.10 -12.98 2.84
CA ASN A 113 -10.03 -11.53 2.81
C ASN A 113 -9.89 -10.95 1.38
N ARG A 114 -10.16 -11.75 0.32
CA ARG A 114 -10.01 -11.30 -1.07
C ARG A 114 -10.85 -10.07 -1.44
N HIS A 115 -11.90 -9.80 -0.69
CA HIS A 115 -12.78 -8.64 -0.88
C HIS A 115 -12.53 -7.53 0.15
N SER A 116 -11.45 -7.61 0.94
CA SER A 116 -11.08 -6.56 1.88
C SER A 116 -10.55 -5.31 1.17
N CYS A 117 -10.40 -4.22 1.92
CA CYS A 117 -9.94 -2.94 1.40
C CYS A 117 -8.42 -2.85 1.14
N GLY A 118 -7.68 -3.95 1.27
CA GLY A 118 -6.21 -3.94 1.19
C GLY A 118 -5.63 -3.36 -0.11
N SER A 119 -6.38 -3.36 -1.23
CA SER A 119 -5.93 -2.70 -2.46
C SER A 119 -5.99 -1.17 -2.38
N TYR A 120 -6.87 -0.59 -1.56
CA TYR A 120 -7.05 0.86 -1.47
C TYR A 120 -5.79 1.54 -0.92
N ILE A 121 -5.19 0.95 0.10
CA ILE A 121 -3.98 1.48 0.74
C ILE A 121 -2.73 1.44 -0.15
N ARG A 122 -2.83 0.90 -1.35
CA ARG A 122 -1.74 0.74 -2.32
C ARG A 122 -1.97 1.47 -3.64
N SER A 123 -3.13 2.11 -3.80
CA SER A 123 -3.53 2.70 -5.08
C SER A 123 -2.94 4.09 -5.33
N GLU A 124 -2.59 4.85 -4.30
CA GLU A 124 -2.14 6.22 -4.44
C GLU A 124 -0.82 6.35 -5.22
N LEU A 125 0.05 5.33 -5.11
CA LEU A 125 1.29 5.32 -5.88
C LEU A 125 1.01 5.36 -7.39
N TRP A 126 0.05 4.58 -7.87
CA TRP A 126 -0.32 4.55 -9.29
C TRP A 126 -0.87 5.89 -9.74
N ALA A 127 -1.69 6.53 -8.92
CA ALA A 127 -2.19 7.89 -9.19
C ALA A 127 -1.05 8.92 -9.23
N CYS A 128 -0.03 8.76 -8.40
CA CYS A 128 1.17 9.60 -8.42
C CYS A 128 2.02 9.38 -9.67
N LEU A 129 2.13 8.14 -10.14
CA LEU A 129 2.90 7.79 -11.34
C LEU A 129 2.21 8.22 -12.65
N CYS A 130 0.88 8.21 -12.65
CA CYS A 130 0.05 8.50 -13.83
C CYS A 130 -0.94 9.65 -13.54
N PRO A 131 -0.45 10.87 -13.20
CA PRO A 131 -1.32 11.95 -12.75
C PRO A 131 -2.27 12.41 -13.86
N GLY A 132 -3.58 12.31 -13.58
CA GLY A 132 -4.64 12.72 -14.51
C GLY A 132 -4.98 11.70 -15.59
N ASP A 133 -4.36 10.53 -15.58
CA ASP A 133 -4.67 9.42 -16.51
C ASP A 133 -5.02 8.13 -15.74
N PRO A 134 -6.29 7.98 -15.32
CA PRO A 134 -6.73 6.81 -14.58
C PRO A 134 -6.77 5.53 -15.43
N ALA A 135 -6.68 5.62 -16.75
CA ALA A 135 -6.64 4.45 -17.62
C ALA A 135 -5.23 3.84 -17.69
N LEU A 136 -4.21 4.65 -17.42
CA LEU A 136 -2.81 4.23 -17.36
C LEU A 136 -2.41 3.82 -15.93
N ALA A 137 -3.09 4.36 -14.91
CA ALA A 137 -2.86 4.02 -13.51
C ALA A 137 -3.47 2.66 -13.16
#